data_6e927d23abbc8cb212dbea681991494e
#
_entry.id   6e927d23abbc8cb212dbea681991494e
#
_cell.length_a   1.000
_cell.length_b   1.000
_cell.length_c   1.000
_cell.angle_alpha   90.00
_cell.angle_beta   90.00
_cell.angle_gamma   90.00
#
_symmetry.space_group_name_H-M   'P 1'
#
loop_
_entity.id
_entity.type
_entity.pdbx_description
1 polymer ?
#
loop_
_entity_poly.entity_id
_entity_poly.type
_entity_poly.pdbx_seq_one_letter_code
_entity_poly.pdbx_strand_id
1 'polypeptide(L)' 'MDLSTQEIYRVIFKEYPDILDVKQVSALLGVSTKTVYRLLRSGTLDSLKIGREFRVPKVNVMKYVRVFSSA' A
#
# COMPACT_ATOMS: atom_id res chain seq x y z
N MET A 1 5.38 14.58 21.30
CA MET A 1 4.10 14.84 20.67
C MET A 1 3.61 13.58 19.97
N ASP A 2 2.49 13.09 20.40
CA ASP A 2 1.98 11.83 19.88
C ASP A 2 1.03 12.08 18.71
N LEU A 3 1.41 11.59 17.56
CA LEU A 3 0.56 11.64 16.39
C LEU A 3 -0.42 10.47 16.44
N SER A 4 -1.64 10.71 16.00
CA SER A 4 -2.59 9.63 15.84
C SER A 4 -2.12 8.70 14.72
N THR A 5 -2.63 7.48 14.70
CA THR A 5 -2.30 6.52 13.64
C THR A 5 -2.62 7.09 12.26
N GLN A 6 -3.74 7.79 12.13
CA GLN A 6 -4.13 8.40 10.86
C GLN A 6 -3.16 9.52 10.46
N GLU A 7 -2.69 10.29 11.41
CA GLU A 7 -1.73 11.36 11.12
C GLU A 7 -0.40 10.78 10.68
N ILE A 8 0.05 9.70 11.33
CA ILE A 8 1.29 9.01 10.95
C ILE A 8 1.19 8.49 9.52
N TYR A 9 0.10 7.81 9.19
CA TYR A 9 -0.11 7.32 7.82
C TYR A 9 -0.17 8.46 6.82
N ARG A 10 -0.83 9.55 7.15
CA ARG A 10 -0.92 10.70 6.28
C ARG A 10 0.45 11.30 5.99
N VAL A 11 1.31 11.40 7.00
CA VAL A 11 2.67 11.91 6.84
C VAL A 11 3.51 10.97 5.98
N ILE A 12 3.49 9.67 6.29
CA ILE A 12 4.28 8.67 5.56
C ILE A 12 3.88 8.61 4.10
N PHE A 13 2.58 8.67 3.81
CA PHE A 13 2.07 8.50 2.45
C PHE A 13 2.01 9.81 1.65
N LYS A 14 2.35 10.92 2.27
CA LYS A 14 2.21 12.25 1.68
C LYS A 14 2.96 12.40 0.36
N GLU A 15 4.15 11.82 0.27
CA GLU A 15 5.01 11.98 -0.90
C GLU A 15 4.71 10.98 -2.01
N TYR A 16 3.80 10.08 -1.77
CA TYR A 16 3.41 9.09 -2.77
C TYR A 16 2.21 9.57 -3.56
N PRO A 17 2.15 9.28 -4.87
CA PRO A 17 0.97 9.63 -5.66
C PRO A 17 -0.25 8.83 -5.21
N ASP A 18 -1.43 9.26 -5.62
CA ASP A 18 -2.68 8.61 -5.23
C ASP A 18 -2.79 7.18 -5.75
N ILE A 19 -2.17 6.89 -6.88
CA ILE A 19 -2.14 5.56 -7.48
C ILE A 19 -0.69 5.10 -7.55
N LEU A 20 -0.43 3.92 -7.00
CA LEU A 20 0.92 3.36 -6.88
C LEU A 20 1.13 2.19 -7.83
N ASP A 21 2.36 2.04 -8.30
CA ASP A 21 2.75 0.83 -9.01
C ASP A 21 3.33 -0.19 -8.02
N VAL A 22 3.66 -1.39 -8.52
CA VAL A 22 4.16 -2.47 -7.67
C VAL A 22 5.49 -2.09 -7.00
N LYS A 23 6.38 -1.38 -7.70
CA LYS A 23 7.64 -0.95 -7.13
C LYS A 23 7.45 0.02 -5.98
N GLN A 24 6.53 0.95 -6.14
CA GLN A 24 6.22 1.92 -5.08
C GLN A 24 5.63 1.23 -3.87
N VAL A 25 4.72 0.28 -4.08
CA VAL A 25 4.13 -0.49 -2.98
C VAL A 25 5.21 -1.31 -2.26
N SER A 26 6.10 -1.93 -3.02
CA SER A 26 7.23 -2.70 -2.48
C SER A 26 8.10 -1.83 -1.57
N ALA A 27 8.47 -0.65 -2.05
CA ALA A 27 9.30 0.28 -1.27
C ALA A 27 8.56 0.76 -0.03
N LEU A 28 7.28 1.06 -0.17
CA LEU A 28 6.48 1.59 0.93
C LEU A 28 6.27 0.56 2.04
N LEU A 29 6.02 -0.70 1.68
CA LEU A 29 5.81 -1.77 2.65
C LEU A 29 7.10 -2.41 3.13
N GLY A 30 8.23 -2.15 2.47
CA GLY A 30 9.50 -2.75 2.84
C GLY A 30 9.57 -4.24 2.53
N VAL A 31 8.89 -4.69 1.49
CA VAL A 31 8.88 -6.08 1.07
C VAL A 31 9.27 -6.19 -0.40
N SER A 32 9.56 -7.39 -0.87
CA SER A 32 9.93 -7.61 -2.27
C SER A 32 8.72 -7.43 -3.19
N THR A 33 8.99 -7.14 -4.48
CA THR A 33 7.94 -7.06 -5.48
C THR A 33 7.21 -8.40 -5.62
N LYS A 34 7.93 -9.51 -5.43
CA LYS A 34 7.33 -10.84 -5.43
C LYS A 34 6.25 -10.97 -4.36
N THR A 35 6.54 -10.46 -3.17
CA THR A 35 5.57 -10.46 -2.08
C THR A 35 4.37 -9.58 -2.40
N VAL A 36 4.61 -8.41 -3.01
CA VAL A 36 3.53 -7.53 -3.44
C VAL A 36 2.61 -8.22 -4.43
N TYR A 37 3.18 -8.88 -5.44
CA TYR A 37 2.38 -9.63 -6.42
C TYR A 37 1.54 -10.72 -5.75
N ARG A 38 2.11 -11.39 -4.77
CA ARG A 38 1.37 -12.41 -4.02
C ARG A 38 0.17 -11.79 -3.28
N LEU A 39 0.36 -10.65 -2.65
CA LEU A 39 -0.71 -9.94 -1.95
C LEU A 39 -1.81 -9.50 -2.91
N LEU A 40 -1.42 -9.04 -4.10
CA LEU A 40 -2.38 -8.58 -5.11
C LEU A 40 -3.17 -9.74 -5.71
N ARG A 41 -2.48 -10.85 -6.03
CA ARG A 41 -3.13 -12.01 -6.63
C ARG A 41 -4.06 -12.73 -5.66
N SER A 42 -3.72 -12.72 -4.38
CA SER A 42 -4.56 -13.36 -3.35
C SER A 42 -5.75 -12.50 -2.93
N GLY A 43 -5.79 -11.24 -3.37
CA GLY A 43 -6.84 -10.32 -2.97
C GLY A 43 -6.65 -9.73 -1.58
N THR A 44 -5.52 -10.02 -0.93
CA THR A 44 -5.22 -9.44 0.38
C THR A 44 -5.04 -7.93 0.29
N LEU A 45 -4.47 -7.47 -0.81
CA LEU A 45 -4.31 -6.05 -1.11
C LEU A 45 -5.13 -5.73 -2.37
N ASP A 46 -6.16 -4.93 -2.22
CA ASP A 46 -7.04 -4.57 -3.33
C ASP A 46 -6.33 -3.64 -4.32
N SER A 47 -6.56 -3.89 -5.59
CA SER A 47 -5.95 -3.12 -6.66
C SER A 47 -6.85 -3.09 -7.89
N LEU A 48 -6.46 -2.23 -8.83
CA LEU A 48 -7.03 -2.21 -10.17
C LEU A 48 -6.00 -2.81 -11.10
N LYS A 49 -6.44 -3.59 -12.07
CA LYS A 49 -5.55 -4.12 -13.10
C LYS A 49 -5.91 -3.45 -14.41
N ILE A 50 -4.98 -2.65 -14.93
CA ILE A 50 -5.16 -1.92 -16.18
C ILE A 50 -4.18 -2.52 -17.19
N GLY A 51 -4.72 -3.22 -18.19
CA GLY A 51 -3.90 -4.00 -19.09
C GLY A 51 -3.22 -5.12 -18.33
N ARG A 52 -1.88 -5.13 -18.33
CA ARG A 52 -1.09 -6.14 -17.62
C ARG A 52 -0.51 -5.62 -16.32
N GLU A 53 -0.79 -4.37 -15.98
CA GLU A 53 -0.18 -3.72 -14.83
C GLU A 53 -1.17 -3.54 -13.70
N PHE A 54 -0.70 -3.83 -12.49
CA PHE A 54 -1.46 -3.52 -11.29
C PHE A 54 -1.30 -2.04 -10.94
N ARG A 55 -2.41 -1.42 -10.60
CA ARG A 55 -2.44 -0.05 -10.08
C ARG A 55 -3.12 -0.10 -8.73
N VAL A 56 -2.42 0.36 -7.71
CA VAL A 56 -2.88 0.24 -6.33
C VAL A 56 -3.20 1.61 -5.78
N PRO A 57 -4.49 1.92 -5.56
CA PRO A 57 -4.83 3.17 -4.90
C PRO A 57 -4.12 3.26 -3.55
N LYS A 58 -3.49 4.38 -3.29
CA LYS A 58 -2.76 4.61 -2.05
C LYS A 58 -3.62 4.32 -0.81
N VAL A 59 -4.89 4.65 -0.88
CA VAL A 59 -5.81 4.40 0.23
C VAL A 59 -5.94 2.91 0.55
N ASN A 60 -5.81 2.03 -0.45
CA ASN A 60 -5.87 0.59 -0.23
C ASN A 60 -4.64 0.09 0.52
N VAL A 61 -3.47 0.66 0.24
CA VAL A 61 -2.25 0.34 0.97
C VAL A 61 -2.37 0.82 2.42
N MET A 62 -2.91 2.00 2.62
CA MET A 62 -3.14 2.54 3.96
C MET A 62 -4.07 1.62 4.77
N LYS A 63 -5.15 1.15 4.15
CA LYS A 63 -6.09 0.23 4.79
C LYS A 63 -5.42 -1.09 5.14
N TYR A 64 -4.62 -1.62 4.24
CA TYR A 64 -3.88 -2.86 4.46
C TYR A 64 -2.96 -2.73 5.67
N VAL A 65 -2.14 -1.68 5.69
CA VAL A 65 -1.20 -1.44 6.79
C VAL A 65 -1.95 -1.27 8.11
N ARG A 66 -3.06 -0.55 8.10
CA ARG A 66 -3.86 -0.30 9.30
C ARG A 66 -4.44 -1.59 9.87
N VAL A 67 -4.94 -2.47 9.00
CA VAL A 67 -5.57 -3.73 9.43
C VAL A 67 -4.53 -4.69 9.97
N PHE A 68 -3.37 -4.80 9.31
CA PHE A 68 -2.38 -5.81 9.67
C PHE A 68 -1.30 -5.30 10.63
N SER A 69 -1.24 -4.01 10.91
CA SER A 69 -0.27 -3.43 11.83
C SER A 69 -0.85 -3.09 13.20
N SER A 70 -2.15 -2.89 13.28
CA SER A 70 -2.80 -2.58 14.55
C SER A 70 -3.15 -3.89 15.24
N ALA A 71 -2.22 -4.39 15.98
CA ALA A 71 -2.47 -5.56 16.79
C ALA A 71 -3.19 -5.16 18.06
#